data_876c86dddfc90a39c25b64f3d0acd6e3
#
_entry.id   876c86dddfc90a39c25b64f3d0acd6e3
#
_cell.length_a   1.000
_cell.length_b   1.000
_cell.length_c   1.000
_cell.angle_alpha   90.00
_cell.angle_beta   90.00
_cell.angle_gamma   90.00
#
_symmetry.space_group_name_H-M   'P 1'
#
loop_
_entity.id
_entity.type
_entity.pdbx_description
1 polymer ?
#
loop_
_entity_poly.entity_id
_entity_poly.type
_entity_poly.pdbx_seq_one_letter_code
_entity_poly.pdbx_strand_id
1 'polypeptide(L)'
;MQESTGVQRLLRGARLCSGPLAAALWFALGASAMAHDARVVLGLAIWMALWWMTEAVPLAATALLPLVILPLFTSIGFGAAAAPYASNIVFLFMGGFMLGLALQRCGLHRRIALAML
;
A
#
# COMPACT_ATOMS: atom_id res chain seq x y z
N MET A 1 -3.33 6.05 34.36
CA MET A 1 -2.56 6.28 33.14
C MET A 1 -2.17 4.99 32.39
N GLN A 2 -2.51 3.79 32.89
CA GLN A 2 -2.21 2.48 32.27
C GLN A 2 -3.39 1.87 31.46
N GLU A 3 -4.62 2.29 31.70
CA GLU A 3 -5.79 1.75 31.00
C GLU A 3 -5.87 2.15 29.51
N SER A 4 -5.35 3.32 29.16
CA SER A 4 -5.34 3.79 27.75
C SER A 4 -4.47 2.93 26.83
N THR A 5 -3.42 2.29 27.37
CA THR A 5 -2.48 1.47 26.62
C THR A 5 -3.07 0.11 26.22
N GLY A 6 -3.94 -0.46 27.05
CA GLY A 6 -4.61 -1.75 26.78
C GLY A 6 -5.67 -1.63 25.69
N VAL A 7 -6.51 -0.62 25.77
CA VAL A 7 -7.55 -0.34 24.76
C VAL A 7 -6.94 0.00 23.40
N GLN A 8 -5.86 0.78 23.37
CA GLN A 8 -5.15 1.11 22.13
C GLN A 8 -4.51 -0.12 21.47
N ARG A 9 -3.97 -1.05 22.27
CA ARG A 9 -3.42 -2.31 21.76
C ARG A 9 -4.51 -3.22 21.19
N LEU A 10 -5.67 -3.31 21.85
CA LEU A 10 -6.83 -4.07 21.36
C LEU A 10 -7.38 -3.48 20.06
N LEU A 11 -7.54 -2.15 19.99
CA LEU A 11 -7.99 -1.46 18.78
C LEU A 11 -6.99 -1.63 17.63
N ARG A 12 -5.70 -1.60 17.91
CA ARG A 12 -4.65 -1.84 16.91
C ARG A 12 -4.67 -3.28 16.40
N GLY A 13 -4.86 -4.25 17.30
CA GLY A 13 -5.05 -5.65 16.94
C GLY A 13 -6.29 -5.88 16.08
N ALA A 14 -7.41 -5.28 16.45
CA ALA A 14 -8.66 -5.35 15.69
C ALA A 14 -8.52 -4.75 14.28
N ARG A 15 -7.83 -3.61 14.14
CA ARG A 15 -7.54 -2.99 12.83
C ARG A 15 -6.62 -3.86 11.97
N LEU A 16 -5.61 -4.48 12.55
CA LEU A 16 -4.71 -5.39 11.82
C LEU A 16 -5.44 -6.64 11.33
N CYS A 17 -6.35 -7.19 12.14
CA CYS A 17 -7.11 -8.39 11.79
C CYS A 17 -8.28 -8.10 10.83
N SER A 18 -8.77 -6.86 10.73
CA SER A 18 -9.92 -6.51 9.89
C SER A 18 -9.68 -6.82 8.39
N GLY A 19 -8.48 -6.57 7.89
CA GLY A 19 -8.12 -6.83 6.50
C GLY A 19 -8.14 -8.32 6.14
N PRO A 20 -7.35 -9.17 6.80
CA PRO A 20 -7.35 -10.61 6.52
C PRO A 20 -8.68 -11.29 6.82
N LEU A 21 -9.43 -10.84 7.85
CA LEU A 21 -10.75 -11.37 8.15
C LEU A 21 -11.76 -11.05 7.04
N ALA A 22 -11.76 -9.83 6.53
CA ALA A 22 -12.63 -9.46 5.41
C ALA A 22 -12.28 -10.21 4.13
N ALA A 23 -11.01 -10.41 3.84
CA ALA A 23 -10.57 -11.24 2.72
C ALA A 23 -10.99 -12.71 2.91
N ALA A 24 -10.82 -13.28 4.10
CA ALA A 24 -11.26 -14.64 4.43
C ALA A 24 -12.78 -14.79 4.29
N LEU A 25 -13.55 -13.81 4.78
CA LEU A 25 -15.00 -13.77 4.64
C LEU A 25 -15.43 -13.70 3.18
N TRP A 26 -14.73 -12.89 2.35
CA TRP A 26 -14.94 -12.83 0.92
C TRP A 26 -14.76 -14.21 0.25
N PHE A 27 -13.72 -14.96 0.64
CA PHE A 27 -13.50 -16.32 0.15
C PHE A 27 -14.58 -17.29 0.62
N ALA A 28 -15.04 -17.17 1.87
CA ALA A 28 -16.05 -18.04 2.47
C ALA A 28 -17.46 -17.82 1.87
N LEU A 29 -17.83 -16.58 1.55
CA LEU A 29 -19.10 -16.21 0.94
C LEU A 29 -19.24 -16.68 -0.52
N GLY A 30 -18.19 -17.24 -1.10
CA GLY A 30 -18.22 -18.05 -2.29
C GLY A 30 -18.83 -17.40 -3.53
N ALA A 31 -18.17 -16.38 -4.08
CA ALA A 31 -18.46 -15.95 -5.44
C ALA A 31 -18.04 -17.05 -6.45
N SER A 32 -18.77 -18.17 -6.45
CA SER A 32 -18.47 -19.37 -7.24
C SER A 32 -18.54 -19.15 -8.75
N ALA A 33 -19.11 -18.00 -9.18
CA ALA A 33 -19.22 -17.62 -10.59
C ALA A 33 -17.96 -16.94 -11.16
N MET A 34 -16.96 -16.61 -10.32
CA MET A 34 -15.76 -15.89 -10.76
C MET A 34 -14.55 -16.82 -10.88
N ALA A 35 -13.67 -16.52 -11.84
CA ALA A 35 -12.38 -17.20 -11.96
C ALA A 35 -11.56 -17.04 -10.67
N HIS A 36 -10.81 -18.08 -10.30
CA HIS A 36 -10.02 -18.10 -9.05
C HIS A 36 -9.13 -16.86 -8.90
N ASP A 37 -8.39 -16.50 -9.94
CA ASP A 37 -7.48 -15.34 -9.93
C ASP A 37 -8.22 -14.03 -9.67
N ALA A 38 -9.40 -13.85 -10.29
CA ALA A 38 -10.23 -12.67 -10.06
C ALA A 38 -10.72 -12.58 -8.60
N ARG A 39 -11.04 -13.70 -7.98
CA ARG A 39 -11.44 -13.77 -6.58
C ARG A 39 -10.31 -13.35 -5.65
N VAL A 40 -9.09 -13.82 -5.91
CA VAL A 40 -7.89 -13.46 -5.14
C VAL A 40 -7.61 -11.96 -5.27
N VAL A 41 -7.66 -11.43 -6.48
CA VAL A 41 -7.43 -9.99 -6.73
C VAL A 41 -8.45 -9.13 -5.99
N LEU A 42 -9.73 -9.48 -6.04
CA LEU A 42 -10.78 -8.73 -5.33
C LEU A 42 -10.65 -8.85 -3.80
N GLY A 43 -10.36 -10.03 -3.28
CA GLY A 43 -10.10 -10.22 -1.86
C GLY A 43 -8.91 -9.38 -1.38
N LEU A 44 -7.85 -9.34 -2.17
CA LEU A 44 -6.69 -8.51 -1.91
C LEU A 44 -7.03 -7.01 -1.96
N ALA A 45 -7.83 -6.58 -2.93
CA ALA A 45 -8.26 -5.18 -3.05
C ALA A 45 -9.10 -4.74 -1.82
N ILE A 46 -10.02 -5.58 -1.36
CA ILE A 46 -10.80 -5.34 -0.14
C ILE A 46 -9.88 -5.23 1.08
N TRP A 47 -8.92 -6.14 1.22
CA TRP A 47 -7.94 -6.12 2.30
C TRP A 47 -7.13 -4.82 2.31
N MET A 48 -6.57 -4.44 1.17
CA MET A 48 -5.80 -3.20 1.04
C MET A 48 -6.63 -1.95 1.33
N ALA A 49 -7.87 -1.89 0.82
CA ALA A 49 -8.79 -0.78 1.06
C ALA A 49 -9.09 -0.61 2.55
N LEU A 50 -9.36 -1.70 3.27
CA LEU A 50 -9.61 -1.66 4.72
C LEU A 50 -8.38 -1.18 5.49
N TRP A 51 -7.20 -1.65 5.15
CA TRP A 51 -5.98 -1.19 5.82
C TRP A 51 -5.64 0.27 5.51
N TRP A 52 -5.95 0.76 4.31
CA TRP A 52 -5.80 2.17 3.96
C TRP A 52 -6.79 3.07 4.71
N MET A 53 -8.04 2.63 4.83
CA MET A 53 -9.07 3.40 5.55
C MET A 53 -8.86 3.40 7.07
N THR A 54 -8.34 2.29 7.62
CA THR A 54 -8.12 2.15 9.07
C THR A 54 -6.74 2.60 9.52
N GLU A 55 -5.83 2.90 8.55
CA GLU A 55 -4.42 3.21 8.82
C GLU A 55 -3.75 2.18 9.75
N ALA A 56 -4.15 0.91 9.60
CA ALA A 56 -3.65 -0.18 10.45
C ALA A 56 -2.15 -0.41 10.28
N VAL A 57 -1.67 -0.23 9.03
CA VAL A 57 -0.28 -0.41 8.60
C VAL A 57 0.13 0.78 7.71
N PRO A 58 1.41 1.19 7.69
CA PRO A 58 1.88 2.22 6.77
C PRO A 58 1.50 1.93 5.32
N LEU A 59 1.04 2.95 4.58
CA LEU A 59 0.61 2.84 3.19
C LEU A 59 1.61 2.11 2.29
N ALA A 60 2.90 2.39 2.49
CA ALA A 60 3.96 1.76 1.73
C ALA A 60 4.05 0.23 1.96
N ALA A 61 3.82 -0.24 3.20
CA ALA A 61 3.81 -1.66 3.50
C ALA A 61 2.57 -2.37 2.92
N THR A 62 1.40 -1.73 3.00
CA THR A 62 0.17 -2.24 2.36
C THR A 62 0.32 -2.33 0.85
N ALA A 63 0.99 -1.35 0.23
CA ALA A 63 1.23 -1.34 -1.21
C ALA A 63 2.10 -2.51 -1.70
N LEU A 64 2.87 -3.17 -0.83
CA LEU A 64 3.68 -4.34 -1.18
C LEU A 64 2.91 -5.68 -1.10
N LEU A 65 1.69 -5.70 -0.56
CA LEU A 65 0.87 -6.92 -0.48
C LEU A 65 0.66 -7.61 -1.83
N PRO A 66 0.34 -6.92 -2.93
CA PRO A 66 0.16 -7.56 -4.23
C PRO A 66 1.40 -8.31 -4.71
N LEU A 67 2.60 -7.79 -4.39
CA LEU A 67 3.86 -8.41 -4.79
C LEU A 67 4.08 -9.78 -4.18
N VAL A 68 3.51 -10.01 -3.00
CA VAL A 68 3.60 -11.29 -2.27
C VAL A 68 2.39 -12.18 -2.56
N ILE A 69 1.19 -11.63 -2.47
CA ILE A 69 -0.05 -12.39 -2.55
C ILE A 69 -0.33 -12.90 -3.97
N LEU A 70 -0.13 -12.07 -5.00
CA LEU A 70 -0.46 -12.47 -6.37
C LEU A 70 0.37 -13.67 -6.85
N PRO A 71 1.71 -13.72 -6.72
CA PRO A 71 2.49 -14.86 -7.16
C PRO A 71 2.23 -16.15 -6.36
N LEU A 72 1.77 -16.02 -5.10
CA LEU A 72 1.52 -17.18 -4.24
C LEU A 72 0.15 -17.81 -4.47
N PHE A 73 -0.86 -17.01 -4.80
CA PHE A 73 -2.25 -17.44 -4.83
C PHE A 73 -2.91 -17.34 -6.21
N THR A 74 -2.21 -16.84 -7.22
CA THR A 74 -2.72 -16.74 -8.59
C THR A 74 -1.74 -17.32 -9.60
N SER A 75 -2.18 -17.42 -10.85
CA SER A 75 -1.32 -17.80 -11.99
C SER A 75 -0.36 -16.67 -12.42
N ILE A 76 -0.43 -15.49 -11.79
CA ILE A 76 0.39 -14.33 -12.11
C ILE A 76 1.80 -14.52 -11.55
N GLY A 77 2.79 -14.69 -12.43
CA GLY A 77 4.18 -14.81 -12.02
C GLY A 77 4.75 -13.55 -11.36
N PHE A 78 5.77 -13.74 -10.51
CA PHE A 78 6.42 -12.64 -9.76
C PHE A 78 6.86 -11.46 -10.65
N GLY A 79 7.40 -11.73 -11.84
CA GLY A 79 7.81 -10.69 -12.77
C GLY A 79 6.66 -9.79 -13.22
N ALA A 80 5.50 -10.39 -13.52
CA ALA A 80 4.30 -9.64 -13.90
C ALA A 80 3.73 -8.83 -12.73
N ALA A 81 3.75 -9.39 -11.51
CA ALA A 81 3.33 -8.68 -10.31
C ALA A 81 4.29 -7.54 -9.93
N ALA A 82 5.59 -7.68 -10.20
CA ALA A 82 6.62 -6.68 -9.91
C ALA A 82 6.72 -5.55 -10.95
N ALA A 83 6.35 -5.81 -12.19
CA ALA A 83 6.50 -4.87 -13.31
C ALA A 83 5.91 -3.47 -13.04
N PRO A 84 4.70 -3.31 -12.43
CA PRO A 84 4.16 -1.98 -12.12
C PRO A 84 5.02 -1.17 -11.13
N TYR A 85 5.74 -1.84 -10.22
CA TYR A 85 6.58 -1.18 -9.22
C TYR A 85 7.88 -0.64 -9.80
N ALA A 86 8.37 -1.23 -10.90
CA ALA A 86 9.59 -0.85 -11.60
C ALA A 86 9.30 -0.23 -12.98
N SER A 87 8.17 0.46 -13.13
CA SER A 87 7.83 1.13 -14.39
C SER A 87 8.64 2.41 -14.59
N ASN A 88 8.86 2.78 -15.86
CA ASN A 88 9.56 4.02 -16.22
C ASN A 88 8.94 5.26 -15.57
N ILE A 89 7.62 5.26 -15.39
CA ILE A 89 6.87 6.34 -14.75
C ILE A 89 7.25 6.46 -13.28
N VAL A 90 7.33 5.33 -12.55
CA VAL A 90 7.73 5.32 -11.13
C VAL A 90 9.15 5.88 -10.97
N PHE A 91 10.09 5.46 -11.82
CA PHE A 91 11.47 5.99 -11.80
C PHE A 91 11.54 7.48 -12.16
N LEU A 92 10.72 7.93 -13.11
CA LEU A 92 10.63 9.36 -13.46
C LEU A 92 10.16 10.20 -12.27
N PHE A 93 9.08 9.79 -11.61
CA PHE A 93 8.59 10.47 -10.40
C PHE A 93 9.60 10.43 -9.26
N MET A 94 10.22 9.28 -9.03
CA MET A 94 11.25 9.14 -8.00
C MET A 94 12.41 10.10 -8.24
N GLY A 95 12.92 10.20 -9.47
CA GLY A 95 13.94 11.15 -9.86
C GLY A 95 13.50 12.61 -9.64
N GLY A 96 12.28 12.95 -10.04
CA GLY A 96 11.69 14.28 -9.83
C GLY A 96 11.59 14.64 -8.34
N PHE A 97 11.13 13.73 -7.50
CA PHE A 97 11.08 13.94 -6.05
C PHE A 97 12.46 14.10 -5.42
N MET A 98 13.43 13.28 -5.83
CA MET A 98 14.81 13.42 -5.36
C MET A 98 15.42 14.76 -5.73
N LEU A 99 15.23 15.25 -6.97
CA LEU A 99 15.65 16.58 -7.39
C LEU A 99 14.92 17.67 -6.59
N GLY A 100 13.60 17.56 -6.40
CA GLY A 100 12.83 18.50 -5.60
C GLY A 100 13.34 18.61 -4.16
N LEU A 101 13.61 17.49 -3.51
CA LEU A 101 14.19 17.45 -2.16
C LEU A 101 15.60 18.05 -2.12
N ALA A 102 16.44 17.78 -3.11
CA ALA A 102 17.77 18.36 -3.22
C ALA A 102 17.71 19.88 -3.35
N LEU A 103 16.83 20.40 -4.21
CA LEU A 103 16.60 21.84 -4.38
C LEU A 103 16.11 22.51 -3.09
N GLN A 104 15.21 21.87 -2.36
CA GLN A 104 14.73 22.35 -1.06
C GLN A 104 15.88 22.39 -0.03
N ARG A 105 16.68 21.34 0.08
CA ARG A 105 17.80 21.27 1.00
C ARG A 105 18.90 22.31 0.70
N CYS A 106 19.17 22.55 -0.58
CA CYS A 106 20.13 23.57 -1.01
C CYS A 106 19.60 25.00 -0.91
N GLY A 107 18.31 25.18 -0.58
CA GLY A 107 17.68 26.52 -0.48
C GLY A 107 17.70 27.29 -1.82
N LEU A 108 17.79 26.58 -2.96
CA LEU A 108 17.93 27.20 -4.27
C LEU A 108 16.74 28.08 -4.63
N HIS A 109 15.51 27.66 -4.24
CA HIS A 109 14.31 28.49 -4.42
C HIS A 109 14.41 29.88 -3.76
N ARG A 110 15.04 29.94 -2.56
CA ARG A 110 15.28 31.21 -1.85
C ARG A 110 16.33 32.07 -2.54
N ARG A 111 17.40 31.45 -3.07
CA ARG A 111 18.45 32.16 -3.79
C ARG A 111 17.93 32.73 -5.13
N ILE A 112 17.10 31.98 -5.85
CA ILE A 112 16.48 32.46 -7.10
C ILE A 112 15.53 33.61 -6.81
N ALA A 113 14.68 33.50 -5.77
CA ALA A 113 13.77 34.57 -5.37
C ALA A 113 14.52 35.88 -5.01
N LEU A 114 15.63 35.77 -4.28
CA LEU A 114 16.47 36.92 -3.92
C LEU A 114 17.25 37.52 -5.13
N ALA A 115 17.54 36.70 -6.13
CA ALA A 115 18.22 37.19 -7.34
C ALA A 115 17.26 37.87 -8.33
N MET A 116 15.95 37.67 -8.17
CA MET A 116 14.91 38.33 -8.98
C MET A 116 14.38 39.63 -8.38
N LEU A 117 14.72 39.91 -7.14
CA LEU A 117 14.39 41.17 -6.43
C LEU A 117 15.54 42.19 -6.51
#